data_0af01682ce915dd83c9157db60a42cd2
#
_entry.id   0af01682ce915dd83c9157db60a42cd2
#
_cell.length_a   1.000
_cell.length_b   1.000
_cell.length_c   1.000
_cell.angle_alpha   90.00
_cell.angle_beta   90.00
_cell.angle_gamma   90.00
#
_symmetry.space_group_name_H-M   'P 1'
#
loop_
_entity.id
_entity.type
_entity.pdbx_description
1 polymer ?
#
loop_
_entity_poly.entity_id
_entity_poly.type
_entity_poly.pdbx_seq_one_letter_code
_entity_poly.pdbx_strand_id
1 'polypeptide(L)'
;MGAEDGLDLSKTCPQFQAVKEHLDWIKRMLGADGNDSPEEENADVLRRMTEDGDDLTKPRDIDFHHLFTNEEDAAAFEESIRNQGYQVDRDYWNELHAWLTTIHIRMVPTLDEITANELALNEIASSFAGEPDGWGCMEVAATLVP
;
A
#
# COMPACT_ATOMS: atom_id res chain seq x y z
N MET A 1 -4.00 -18.89 7.15
CA MET A 1 -4.16 -18.66 6.90
C MET A 1 -4.64 -18.52 6.46
N GLY A 2 -4.41 -18.42 6.34
CA GLY A 2 -4.76 -18.04 5.93
C GLY A 2 -5.14 -17.71 5.47
N ALA A 3 -5.00 -17.53 5.36
CA ALA A 3 -5.28 -17.08 5.02
C ALA A 3 -5.79 -16.82 4.69
N GLU A 4 -5.72 -16.83 4.73
CA GLU A 4 -6.08 -16.45 4.44
C GLU A 4 -6.55 -16.11 4.32
N ASP A 5 -6.51 -16.27 4.61
CA ASP A 5 -6.99 -15.78 4.51
C ASP A 5 -7.40 -15.11 4.60
N GLY A 6 -7.34 -15.42 5.07
CA GLY A 6 -8.18 -14.52 5.33
C GLY A 6 -8.25 -13.32 4.66
N LEU A 7 -7.38 -13.13 4.14
CA LEU A 7 -7.31 -12.01 3.50
C LEU A 7 -8.08 -12.05 2.33
N ASP A 8 -9.11 -11.40 2.22
CA ASP A 8 -9.90 -11.33 1.02
C ASP A 8 -9.45 -10.13 0.23
N LEU A 9 -8.45 -10.35 -0.55
CA LEU A 9 -7.85 -9.26 -1.30
C LEU A 9 -8.76 -8.71 -2.38
N SER A 10 -9.80 -9.45 -2.75
CA SER A 10 -10.68 -8.96 -3.79
C SER A 10 -11.53 -7.79 -3.33
N LYS A 11 -11.60 -7.56 -2.03
CA LYS A 11 -12.38 -6.44 -1.53
C LYS A 11 -11.62 -5.15 -1.47
N THR A 12 -10.31 -5.23 -1.60
CA THR A 12 -9.52 -4.02 -1.59
C THR A 12 -8.77 -4.02 -2.88
N CYS A 13 -9.44 -3.61 -3.92
CA CYS A 13 -8.91 -3.77 -5.24
C CYS A 13 -7.48 -3.29 -5.43
N PRO A 14 -7.07 -2.12 -4.94
CA PRO A 14 -5.66 -1.77 -5.09
C PRO A 14 -4.76 -2.67 -4.28
N GLN A 15 -5.24 -3.14 -3.12
CA GLN A 15 -4.46 -4.04 -2.31
C GLN A 15 -4.27 -5.38 -2.98
N PHE A 16 -5.30 -5.86 -3.67
CA PHE A 16 -5.18 -7.08 -4.45
C PHE A 16 -4.16 -6.90 -5.55
N GLN A 17 -4.10 -5.71 -6.13
CA GLN A 17 -3.13 -5.42 -7.17
C GLN A 17 -1.70 -5.35 -6.63
N ALA A 18 -1.53 -5.05 -5.37
CA ALA A 18 -0.20 -4.87 -4.79
C ALA A 18 0.67 -6.09 -4.98
N VAL A 19 0.09 -7.29 -4.95
CA VAL A 19 0.86 -8.51 -5.15
C VAL A 19 1.51 -8.52 -6.51
N LYS A 20 0.76 -8.16 -7.55
CA LYS A 20 1.28 -8.10 -8.90
C LYS A 20 2.20 -6.91 -9.08
N GLU A 21 1.81 -5.78 -8.52
CA GLU A 21 2.58 -4.57 -8.71
C GLU A 21 3.91 -4.61 -8.01
N HIS A 22 4.02 -5.43 -6.97
CA HIS A 22 5.30 -5.59 -6.30
C HIS A 22 6.37 -6.08 -7.28
N LEU A 23 6.03 -7.07 -8.09
CA LEU A 23 6.99 -7.58 -9.08
C LEU A 23 7.28 -6.55 -10.15
N ASP A 24 6.26 -5.82 -10.56
CA ASP A 24 6.47 -4.77 -11.56
C ASP A 24 7.35 -3.66 -11.01
N TRP A 25 7.16 -3.34 -9.73
CA TRP A 25 7.97 -2.31 -9.08
C TRP A 25 9.44 -2.71 -9.05
N ILE A 26 9.71 -3.98 -8.74
CA ILE A 26 11.08 -4.46 -8.73
C ILE A 26 11.70 -4.34 -10.12
N LYS A 27 10.95 -4.68 -11.14
CA LYS A 27 11.45 -4.58 -12.50
C LYS A 27 11.80 -3.14 -12.86
N ARG A 28 10.97 -2.21 -12.43
CA ARG A 28 11.24 -0.80 -12.69
C ARG A 28 12.46 -0.31 -11.94
N MET A 29 12.62 -0.77 -10.70
CA MET A 29 13.80 -0.42 -9.94
C MET A 29 15.07 -0.89 -10.60
N LEU A 30 15.00 -2.02 -11.25
CA LEU A 30 16.14 -2.56 -11.96
C LEU A 30 16.35 -1.91 -13.32
N GLY A 31 15.53 -0.93 -13.66
CA GLY A 31 15.69 -0.20 -14.90
C GLY A 31 15.06 -0.85 -16.10
N ALA A 32 14.33 -1.91 -15.89
CA ALA A 32 13.77 -2.63 -17.02
C ALA A 32 12.69 -1.82 -17.71
N ASP A 33 12.04 -0.96 -16.95
CA ASP A 33 10.93 -0.27 -17.47
C ASP A 33 10.99 1.20 -17.24
N GLY A 34 11.26 1.62 -16.18
CA GLY A 34 11.69 2.93 -15.82
C GLY A 34 10.91 4.15 -16.22
N ASN A 35 9.78 3.99 -16.81
CA ASN A 35 9.09 5.15 -17.33
C ASN A 35 8.10 5.79 -16.40
N ASP A 36 7.50 5.04 -15.53
CA ASP A 36 6.47 5.59 -14.67
C ASP A 36 7.02 5.98 -13.33
N SER A 37 6.79 7.19 -12.92
CA SER A 37 7.12 7.62 -11.58
C SER A 37 6.03 7.14 -10.62
N PRO A 38 6.31 7.11 -9.32
CA PRO A 38 5.26 6.78 -8.35
C PRO A 38 4.04 7.66 -8.48
N GLU A 39 4.25 8.95 -8.78
CA GLU A 39 3.13 9.85 -8.96
C GLU A 39 2.27 9.46 -10.14
N GLU A 40 2.89 9.08 -11.24
CA GLU A 40 2.14 8.67 -12.43
C GLU A 40 1.35 7.40 -12.17
N GLU A 41 1.94 6.46 -11.45
CA GLU A 41 1.25 5.23 -11.12
C GLU A 41 0.06 5.50 -10.21
N ASN A 42 0.24 6.38 -9.23
CA ASN A 42 -0.83 6.70 -8.32
C ASN A 42 -1.96 7.42 -9.02
N ALA A 43 -1.62 8.33 -9.94
CA ALA A 43 -2.63 9.03 -10.72
C ALA A 43 -3.47 8.06 -11.52
N ASP A 44 -2.82 7.05 -12.10
CA ASP A 44 -3.53 6.06 -12.89
C ASP A 44 -4.47 5.21 -12.02
N VAL A 45 -4.02 4.82 -10.84
CA VAL A 45 -4.86 4.06 -9.93
C VAL A 45 -6.07 4.88 -9.49
N LEU A 46 -5.85 6.14 -9.13
CA LEU A 46 -6.94 7.00 -8.69
C LEU A 46 -7.94 7.23 -9.81
N ARG A 47 -7.46 7.39 -11.04
CA ARG A 47 -8.35 7.55 -12.18
C ARG A 47 -9.22 6.31 -12.38
N ARG A 48 -8.62 5.13 -12.26
CA ARG A 48 -9.38 3.89 -12.41
C ARG A 48 -10.43 3.74 -11.33
N MET A 49 -10.09 4.14 -10.09
CA MET A 49 -11.05 4.09 -9.00
C MET A 49 -12.24 4.99 -9.30
N THR A 50 -11.98 6.19 -9.80
CA THR A 50 -13.07 7.11 -10.15
C THR A 50 -13.93 6.53 -11.25
N GLU A 51 -13.31 5.91 -12.25
CA GLU A 51 -14.06 5.31 -13.35
C GLU A 51 -14.93 4.16 -12.85
N ASP A 52 -14.50 3.50 -11.77
CA ASP A 52 -15.27 2.40 -11.21
C ASP A 52 -16.36 2.87 -10.24
N GLY A 53 -16.53 4.17 -10.06
CA GLY A 53 -17.60 4.69 -9.24
C GLY A 53 -17.20 5.11 -7.84
N ASP A 54 -15.91 5.18 -7.55
CA ASP A 54 -15.43 5.59 -6.25
C ASP A 54 -15.52 7.11 -6.12
N ASP A 55 -15.92 7.57 -4.95
CA ASP A 55 -15.97 9.01 -4.66
C ASP A 55 -14.73 9.38 -3.86
N LEU A 56 -13.72 9.86 -4.56
CA LEU A 56 -12.43 10.14 -3.94
C LEU A 56 -12.41 11.40 -3.10
N THR A 57 -13.54 12.10 -2.99
CA THR A 57 -13.62 13.24 -2.08
C THR A 57 -13.91 12.81 -0.65
N LYS A 58 -14.20 11.54 -0.44
CA LYS A 58 -14.57 11.06 0.88
C LYS A 58 -13.37 10.44 1.58
N PRO A 59 -13.19 10.77 2.87
CA PRO A 59 -12.05 10.23 3.60
C PRO A 59 -12.21 8.75 3.87
N ARG A 60 -11.09 8.09 3.99
CA ARG A 60 -11.04 6.66 4.29
C ARG A 60 -9.65 6.31 4.81
N ASP A 61 -9.51 5.09 5.30
CA ASP A 61 -8.20 4.61 5.70
C ASP A 61 -7.47 4.15 4.45
N ILE A 62 -6.26 4.65 4.29
CA ILE A 62 -5.39 4.20 3.21
C ILE A 62 -4.37 3.28 3.83
N ASP A 63 -4.18 2.12 3.24
CA ASP A 63 -3.24 1.12 3.74
C ASP A 63 -1.98 1.15 2.90
N PHE A 64 -0.85 1.39 3.53
CA PHE A 64 0.44 1.39 2.85
C PHE A 64 1.18 0.12 3.25
N HIS A 65 1.67 -0.62 2.26
CA HIS A 65 2.25 -1.94 2.46
C HIS A 65 3.74 -1.95 2.22
N HIS A 66 4.47 -2.67 3.06
CA HIS A 66 5.90 -2.85 2.90
C HIS A 66 6.25 -4.28 3.24
N LEU A 67 7.25 -4.83 2.56
CA LEU A 67 7.67 -6.21 2.74
C LEU A 67 9.06 -6.28 3.32
N PHE A 68 9.25 -7.22 4.23
CA PHE A 68 10.53 -7.45 4.89
C PHE A 68 10.85 -8.94 4.84
N THR A 69 12.11 -9.26 4.62
CA THR A 69 12.49 -10.66 4.52
C THR A 69 12.64 -11.32 5.88
N ASN A 70 12.88 -10.54 6.94
CA ASN A 70 12.95 -11.13 8.26
C ASN A 70 12.11 -10.34 9.25
N GLU A 71 11.72 -11.02 10.30
CA GLU A 71 10.80 -10.45 11.25
C GLU A 71 11.42 -9.33 12.08
N GLU A 72 12.71 -9.43 12.35
CA GLU A 72 13.36 -8.41 13.16
C GLU A 72 13.30 -7.04 12.51
N ASP A 73 13.55 -7.00 11.20
CA ASP A 73 13.49 -5.75 10.48
C ASP A 73 12.05 -5.23 10.44
N ALA A 74 11.11 -6.13 10.21
CA ALA A 74 9.70 -5.74 10.17
C ALA A 74 9.26 -5.18 11.53
N ALA A 75 9.67 -5.83 12.62
CA ALA A 75 9.29 -5.38 13.95
C ALA A 75 9.91 -4.03 14.27
N ALA A 76 11.16 -3.82 13.87
CA ALA A 76 11.82 -2.55 14.13
C ALA A 76 11.14 -1.42 13.34
N PHE A 77 10.78 -1.70 12.10
CA PHE A 77 10.05 -0.73 11.30
C PHE A 77 8.70 -0.42 11.94
N GLU A 78 8.00 -1.47 12.37
CA GLU A 78 6.69 -1.32 12.99
C GLU A 78 6.78 -0.41 14.23
N GLU A 79 7.79 -0.62 15.04
CA GLU A 79 7.97 0.19 16.24
C GLU A 79 8.25 1.64 15.88
N SER A 80 9.08 1.87 14.88
CA SER A 80 9.38 3.23 14.43
C SER A 80 8.12 3.95 13.96
N ILE A 81 7.26 3.24 13.24
CA ILE A 81 6.02 3.82 12.73
C ILE A 81 5.05 4.11 13.89
N ARG A 82 4.94 3.20 14.84
CA ARG A 82 4.08 3.43 15.99
C ARG A 82 4.54 4.62 16.81
N ASN A 83 5.83 4.80 16.92
CA ASN A 83 6.36 5.93 17.68
C ASN A 83 6.04 7.26 17.03
N GLN A 84 5.70 7.26 15.75
CA GLN A 84 5.29 8.47 15.06
C GLN A 84 3.78 8.67 15.11
N GLY A 85 3.06 7.78 15.78
CA GLY A 85 1.63 7.93 15.97
C GLY A 85 0.76 7.19 14.98
N TYR A 86 1.34 6.38 14.13
CA TYR A 86 0.56 5.66 13.13
C TYR A 86 0.14 4.30 13.65
N GLN A 87 -0.95 3.81 13.09
CA GLN A 87 -1.42 2.47 13.34
C GLN A 87 -0.81 1.53 12.31
N VAL A 88 -0.25 0.42 12.76
CA VAL A 88 0.44 -0.49 11.85
C VAL A 88 0.23 -1.94 12.31
N ASP A 89 0.07 -2.83 11.36
CA ASP A 89 -0.08 -4.26 11.59
C ASP A 89 1.02 -5.01 10.86
N ARG A 90 1.29 -6.23 11.31
CA ARG A 90 2.32 -7.06 10.72
C ARG A 90 1.81 -8.48 10.59
N ASP A 91 1.96 -9.06 9.39
CA ASP A 91 1.55 -10.44 9.11
C ASP A 91 2.61 -11.14 8.26
N TYR A 92 2.68 -12.45 8.38
CA TYR A 92 3.56 -13.23 7.53
C TYR A 92 2.79 -13.63 6.28
N TRP A 93 3.41 -13.40 5.12
CA TRP A 93 2.78 -13.70 3.84
C TRP A 93 3.48 -14.90 3.21
N ASN A 94 2.83 -16.05 3.28
CA ASN A 94 3.43 -17.30 2.84
C ASN A 94 3.87 -17.31 1.37
N GLU A 95 3.04 -16.76 0.51
CA GLU A 95 3.34 -16.79 -0.93
C GLU A 95 4.62 -16.06 -1.27
N LEU A 96 4.94 -15.04 -0.51
CA LEU A 96 6.13 -14.25 -0.78
C LEU A 96 7.25 -14.56 0.18
N HIS A 97 7.03 -15.44 1.15
CA HIS A 97 8.01 -15.75 2.18
C HIS A 97 8.54 -14.47 2.81
N ALA A 98 7.63 -13.59 3.16
CA ALA A 98 8.01 -12.27 3.65
C ALA A 98 7.04 -11.80 4.71
N TRP A 99 7.48 -10.82 5.49
CA TRP A 99 6.64 -10.18 6.49
C TRP A 99 6.03 -8.93 5.88
N LEU A 100 4.72 -8.85 5.92
CA LEU A 100 4.00 -7.70 5.39
C LEU A 100 3.62 -6.77 6.52
N THR A 101 4.01 -5.50 6.41
CA THR A 101 3.52 -4.50 7.33
C THR A 101 2.50 -3.63 6.61
N THR A 102 1.44 -3.27 7.31
CA THR A 102 0.38 -2.44 6.75
C THR A 102 0.18 -1.25 7.67
N ILE A 103 0.39 -0.07 7.14
CA ILE A 103 0.24 1.18 7.88
C ILE A 103 -1.08 1.81 7.46
N HIS A 104 -1.91 2.15 8.44
CA HIS A 104 -3.24 2.69 8.18
C HIS A 104 -3.24 4.19 8.45
N ILE A 105 -3.54 4.98 7.43
CA ILE A 105 -3.59 6.43 7.57
C ILE A 105 -4.91 6.93 6.99
N ARG A 106 -5.69 7.60 7.81
CA ARG A 106 -6.97 8.14 7.34
C ARG A 106 -6.74 9.44 6.61
N MET A 107 -7.27 9.51 5.39
CA MET A 107 -7.12 10.71 4.58
C MET A 107 -8.13 10.72 3.45
N VAL A 108 -8.34 11.89 2.86
CA VAL A 108 -9.00 11.98 1.57
C VAL A 108 -7.94 11.60 0.54
N PRO A 109 -8.20 10.60 -0.30
CA PRO A 109 -7.16 10.05 -1.18
C PRO A 109 -6.88 10.94 -2.37
N THR A 110 -6.13 12.00 -2.15
CA THR A 110 -5.67 12.84 -3.24
C THR A 110 -4.32 12.36 -3.74
N LEU A 111 -3.99 12.70 -4.96
CA LEU A 111 -2.72 12.30 -5.53
C LEU A 111 -1.55 12.79 -4.68
N ASP A 112 -1.63 14.05 -4.25
CA ASP A 112 -0.55 14.63 -3.46
C ASP A 112 -0.37 13.93 -2.13
N GLU A 113 -1.47 13.66 -1.42
CA GLU A 113 -1.38 13.04 -0.11
C GLU A 113 -0.89 11.61 -0.21
N ILE A 114 -1.44 10.86 -1.16
CA ILE A 114 -1.03 9.46 -1.34
C ILE A 114 0.45 9.39 -1.69
N THR A 115 0.88 10.19 -2.65
CA THR A 115 2.26 10.13 -3.12
C THR A 115 3.23 10.58 -2.05
N ALA A 116 2.91 11.66 -1.34
CA ALA A 116 3.80 12.17 -0.30
C ALA A 116 3.96 11.16 0.83
N ASN A 117 2.86 10.55 1.27
CA ASN A 117 2.94 9.56 2.33
C ASN A 117 3.67 8.31 1.86
N GLU A 118 3.40 7.89 0.64
CA GLU A 118 4.06 6.70 0.11
C GLU A 118 5.57 6.88 0.08
N LEU A 119 6.02 8.02 -0.44
CA LEU A 119 7.46 8.25 -0.55
C LEU A 119 8.11 8.35 0.83
N ALA A 120 7.46 9.03 1.76
CA ALA A 120 8.01 9.18 3.10
C ALA A 120 8.11 7.83 3.80
N LEU A 121 7.06 7.01 3.70
CA LEU A 121 7.06 5.71 4.35
C LEU A 121 8.03 4.75 3.68
N ASN A 122 8.17 4.84 2.36
CA ASN A 122 9.12 4.00 1.65
C ASN A 122 10.55 4.31 2.08
N GLU A 123 10.84 5.58 2.32
CA GLU A 123 12.16 5.95 2.77
C GLU A 123 12.45 5.38 4.16
N ILE A 124 11.48 5.45 5.05
CA ILE A 124 11.66 4.88 6.38
C ILE A 124 11.84 3.37 6.28
N ALA A 125 11.01 2.70 5.49
CA ALA A 125 11.10 1.25 5.34
C ALA A 125 12.46 0.85 4.78
N SER A 126 12.98 1.62 3.85
CA SER A 126 14.27 1.35 3.27
C SER A 126 15.38 1.34 4.32
N SER A 127 15.24 2.14 5.35
CA SER A 127 16.22 2.17 6.45
C SER A 127 16.20 0.87 7.25
N PHE A 128 15.15 0.09 7.13
CA PHE A 128 15.02 -1.19 7.82
C PHE A 128 15.04 -2.36 6.84
N ALA A 129 15.59 -2.14 5.65
CA ALA A 129 15.68 -3.17 4.61
C ALA A 129 14.32 -3.62 4.09
N GLY A 130 13.32 -2.74 4.16
CA GLY A 130 12.00 -3.04 3.64
C GLY A 130 11.82 -2.57 2.21
N GLU A 131 10.87 -3.18 1.52
CA GLU A 131 10.55 -2.83 0.15
C GLU A 131 9.10 -2.37 0.06
N PRO A 132 8.82 -1.33 -0.72
CA PRO A 132 7.43 -0.91 -0.88
C PRO A 132 6.64 -1.96 -1.65
N ASP A 133 5.39 -2.11 -1.26
CA ASP A 133 4.49 -3.06 -1.91
C ASP A 133 3.17 -2.41 -2.28
N GLY A 134 3.16 -1.10 -2.44
CA GLY A 134 1.98 -0.38 -2.89
C GLY A 134 1.09 0.07 -1.75
N TRP A 135 -0.08 0.53 -2.13
CA TRP A 135 -1.08 1.00 -1.16
C TRP A 135 -2.45 0.54 -1.64
N GLY A 136 -3.42 0.61 -0.75
CA GLY A 136 -4.77 0.23 -1.11
C GLY A 136 -5.76 0.83 -0.14
N CYS A 137 -7.04 0.67 -0.47
CA CYS A 137 -8.11 1.18 0.37
C CYS A 137 -9.41 0.53 -0.05
N MET A 138 -10.42 0.72 0.82
CA MET A 138 -11.77 0.29 0.47
C MET A 138 -12.42 1.33 -0.42
N GLU A 139 -13.25 0.87 -1.32
CA GLU A 139 -13.99 1.76 -2.18
C GLU A 139 -15.10 2.45 -1.42
N VAL A 140 -15.33 3.72 -1.72
CA VAL A 140 -16.45 4.47 -1.16
C VAL A 140 -17.30 4.91 -2.34
N ALA A 141 -18.46 4.33 -2.48
CA ALA A 141 -19.29 4.55 -3.65
C ALA A 141 -19.71 6.00 -3.77
N ALA A 142 -19.66 6.47 -4.98
CA ALA A 142 -20.06 7.84 -5.26
C ALA A 142 -21.55 8.03 -5.07
N THR A 143 -22.35 7.02 -5.36
CA THR A 143 -23.69 7.24 -5.30
C THR A 143 -24.20 6.76 -4.09
N LEU A 144 -24.49 7.28 -3.34
CA LEU A 144 -24.94 6.80 -2.31
C LEU A 144 -26.14 6.93 -2.17
N VAL A 145 -26.74 6.76 -2.27
CA VAL A 145 -27.79 6.85 -2.21
C VAL A 145 -28.53 6.85 -1.65
N PRO A 146 -29.09 6.98 -1.35
CA PRO A 146 -29.98 7.30 -0.86
C PRO A 146 -30.51 7.48 -0.22
#